data_fee145007532c370e4d494d26a804172
#
_entry.id   fee145007532c370e4d494d26a804172
#
_cell.length_a   1.000
_cell.length_b   1.000
_cell.length_c   1.000
_cell.angle_alpha   90.00
_cell.angle_beta   90.00
_cell.angle_gamma   90.00
#
_symmetry.space_group_name_H-M   'P 1'
#
loop_
_entity.id
_entity.type
_entity.pdbx_description
1 polymer ?
#
loop_
_entity_poly.entity_id
_entity_poly.type
_entity_poly.pdbx_seq_one_letter_code
_entity_poly.pdbx_strand_id
1 'polypeptide(L)'
;MAVCVGMQILTEFGEESSGIHALGVFQGHITQFPRAMTGRAGEPLKVPHMGWNEVIQVAHPMWEGIPDRTRFYFVHSYRYADVHADCVVGTCDYGSFFAAALARDRVFAVQFHPEKSHDPGIQLYRNFLAWDGTC
;
A
#
# COMPACT_ATOMS: atom_id res chain seq x y z
N MET A 1 3.86 12.56 -2.28
CA MET A 1 3.61 11.21 -1.72
C MET A 1 2.24 11.18 -1.06
N ALA A 2 1.49 10.10 -1.20
CA ALA A 2 0.20 9.90 -0.57
C ALA A 2 0.26 8.72 0.41
N VAL A 3 -0.43 8.81 1.56
CA VAL A 3 -0.35 7.84 2.66
C VAL A 3 -1.75 7.39 3.06
N CYS A 4 -1.93 6.08 3.23
CA CYS A 4 -3.15 5.41 3.69
C CYS A 4 -4.38 5.82 2.87
N VAL A 5 -5.35 6.54 3.44
CA VAL A 5 -6.52 7.06 2.71
C VAL A 5 -6.11 7.95 1.54
N GLY A 6 -4.97 8.64 1.63
CA GLY A 6 -4.41 9.42 0.54
C GLY A 6 -4.08 8.58 -0.70
N MET A 7 -3.56 7.35 -0.53
CA MET A 7 -3.41 6.41 -1.64
C MET A 7 -4.77 6.00 -2.21
N GLN A 8 -5.73 5.72 -1.37
CA GLN A 8 -7.06 5.24 -1.78
C GLN A 8 -7.82 6.26 -2.62
N ILE A 9 -7.75 7.55 -2.27
CA ILE A 9 -8.41 8.62 -3.04
C ILE A 9 -7.75 8.90 -4.40
N LEU A 10 -6.56 8.39 -4.66
CA LEU A 10 -5.89 8.49 -5.96
C LEU A 10 -6.37 7.42 -6.96
N THR A 11 -7.15 6.43 -6.54
CA THR A 11 -7.73 5.41 -7.43
C THR A 11 -9.00 5.91 -8.12
N GLU A 12 -9.65 5.08 -8.92
CA GLU A 12 -10.88 5.47 -9.63
C GLU A 12 -12.12 5.44 -8.75
N PHE A 13 -12.20 4.43 -7.86
CA PHE A 13 -13.39 4.16 -7.06
C PHE A 13 -13.06 3.43 -5.77
N GLY A 14 -13.77 3.74 -4.70
CA GLY A 14 -13.69 3.05 -3.42
C GLY A 14 -15.06 2.56 -2.94
N GLU A 15 -15.12 1.38 -2.37
CA GLU A 15 -16.34 0.78 -1.82
C GLU A 15 -16.78 1.40 -0.49
N GLU A 16 -15.93 2.19 0.15
CA GLU A 16 -16.26 2.84 1.42
C GLU A 16 -17.50 3.74 1.29
N SER A 17 -18.32 3.80 2.34
CA SER A 17 -19.53 4.65 2.38
C SER A 17 -20.50 4.45 1.20
N SER A 18 -20.74 3.21 0.80
CA SER A 18 -21.63 2.81 -0.31
C SER A 18 -21.09 3.14 -1.71
N GLY A 19 -19.80 3.39 -1.82
CA GLY A 19 -19.11 3.62 -3.07
C GLY A 19 -18.92 5.10 -3.39
N ILE A 20 -17.68 5.48 -3.64
CA ILE A 20 -17.29 6.86 -3.96
C ILE A 20 -16.36 6.86 -5.16
N HIS A 21 -16.65 7.68 -6.16
CA HIS A 21 -15.69 8.00 -7.22
C HIS A 21 -14.55 8.84 -6.66
N ALA A 22 -13.33 8.48 -7.03
CA ALA A 22 -12.12 9.12 -6.56
C ALA A 22 -11.39 9.85 -7.68
N LEU A 23 -10.11 10.17 -7.53
CA LEU A 23 -9.41 11.08 -8.44
C LEU A 23 -8.92 10.43 -9.74
N GLY A 24 -8.88 9.09 -9.83
CA GLY A 24 -8.51 8.38 -11.05
C GLY A 24 -7.07 8.57 -11.52
N VAL A 25 -6.14 8.88 -10.62
CA VAL A 25 -4.70 8.94 -10.95
C VAL A 25 -4.16 7.54 -11.24
N PHE A 26 -4.58 6.56 -10.45
CA PHE A 26 -4.33 5.15 -10.67
C PHE A 26 -5.62 4.47 -11.11
N GLN A 27 -5.55 3.62 -12.13
CA GLN A 27 -6.67 2.76 -12.50
C GLN A 27 -6.92 1.73 -11.41
N GLY A 28 -8.19 1.30 -11.26
CA GLY A 28 -8.57 0.28 -10.33
C GLY A 28 -9.35 0.78 -9.11
N HIS A 29 -9.76 -0.19 -8.30
CA HIS A 29 -10.73 0.04 -7.24
C HIS A 29 -10.17 -0.34 -5.88
N ILE A 30 -10.60 0.40 -4.88
CA ILE A 30 -10.41 0.07 -3.48
C ILE A 30 -11.60 -0.76 -3.01
N THR A 31 -11.32 -1.96 -2.51
CA THR A 31 -12.33 -2.91 -2.04
C THR A 31 -12.14 -3.24 -0.57
N GLN A 32 -13.21 -3.65 0.10
CA GLN A 32 -13.13 -4.11 1.48
C GLN A 32 -12.38 -5.45 1.56
N PHE A 33 -11.68 -5.69 2.66
CA PHE A 33 -11.17 -7.04 2.95
C PHE A 33 -12.33 -8.04 3.09
N PRO A 34 -12.17 -9.29 2.61
CA PRO A 34 -13.16 -10.33 2.85
C PRO A 34 -13.43 -10.52 4.35
N ARG A 35 -14.68 -10.83 4.69
CA ARG A 35 -15.10 -10.98 6.11
C ARG A 35 -14.46 -12.18 6.81
N ALA A 36 -14.16 -13.25 6.07
CA ALA A 36 -13.56 -14.46 6.59
C ALA A 36 -12.23 -14.72 5.89
N MET A 37 -11.14 -14.30 6.51
CA MET A 37 -9.78 -14.55 6.03
C MET A 37 -9.02 -15.39 7.04
N THR A 38 -8.10 -16.21 6.54
CA THR A 38 -7.16 -16.97 7.35
C THR A 38 -5.74 -16.63 6.97
N GLY A 39 -4.86 -16.57 7.95
CA GLY A 39 -3.44 -16.45 7.74
C GLY A 39 -2.80 -17.75 7.25
N ARG A 40 -1.50 -17.72 7.03
CA ARG A 40 -0.73 -18.86 6.49
C ARG A 40 -0.74 -20.09 7.41
N ALA A 41 -0.91 -19.87 8.72
CA ALA A 41 -1.02 -20.96 9.71
C ALA A 41 -2.47 -21.39 9.99
N GLY A 42 -3.43 -20.89 9.21
CA GLY A 42 -4.87 -21.20 9.37
C GLY A 42 -5.57 -20.39 10.47
N GLU A 43 -4.88 -19.42 11.08
CA GLU A 43 -5.44 -18.53 12.10
C GLU A 43 -6.44 -17.52 11.47
N PRO A 44 -7.55 -17.19 12.15
CA PRO A 44 -8.46 -16.17 11.66
C PRO A 44 -7.82 -14.78 11.69
N LEU A 45 -7.93 -14.05 10.58
CA LEU A 45 -7.46 -12.68 10.46
C LEU A 45 -8.59 -11.69 10.73
N LYS A 46 -8.25 -10.62 11.44
CA LYS A 46 -9.18 -9.53 11.80
C LYS A 46 -9.14 -8.40 10.79
N VAL A 47 -10.27 -7.73 10.63
CA VAL A 47 -10.37 -6.45 9.91
C VAL A 47 -10.74 -5.38 10.94
N PRO A 48 -10.03 -4.26 11.00
CA PRO A 48 -8.95 -3.81 10.10
C PRO A 48 -7.65 -4.64 10.19
N HIS A 49 -6.89 -4.67 9.10
CA HIS A 49 -5.48 -5.08 9.11
C HIS A 49 -4.72 -4.03 9.91
N MET A 50 -4.27 -4.39 11.09
CA MET A 50 -3.62 -3.48 12.03
C MET A 50 -2.35 -4.12 12.58
N GLY A 51 -1.22 -3.47 12.38
CA GLY A 51 0.08 -3.92 12.89
C GLY A 51 1.17 -3.92 11.81
N TRP A 52 2.29 -4.53 12.17
CA TRP A 52 3.48 -4.62 11.32
C TRP A 52 3.36 -5.78 10.34
N ASN A 53 3.61 -5.50 9.06
CA ASN A 53 3.62 -6.54 8.04
C ASN A 53 4.67 -6.25 6.95
N GLU A 54 5.12 -7.29 6.28
CA GLU A 54 6.16 -7.23 5.26
C GLU A 54 5.63 -6.65 3.95
N VAL A 55 6.43 -5.78 3.33
CA VAL A 55 6.19 -5.29 1.98
C VAL A 55 7.17 -5.96 1.04
N ILE A 56 6.64 -6.73 0.09
CA ILE A 56 7.40 -7.32 -1.01
C ILE A 56 7.54 -6.26 -2.09
N GLN A 57 8.77 -5.87 -2.39
CA GLN A 57 9.09 -4.74 -3.25
C GLN A 57 9.26 -5.15 -4.71
N VAL A 58 8.82 -4.32 -5.62
CA VAL A 58 9.25 -4.29 -7.01
C VAL A 58 10.29 -3.18 -7.13
N ALA A 59 11.34 -3.40 -7.91
CA ALA A 59 12.45 -2.45 -8.05
C ALA A 59 11.94 -1.03 -8.39
N HIS A 60 12.26 -0.08 -7.54
CA HIS A 60 11.89 1.33 -7.69
C HIS A 60 12.83 2.20 -6.83
N PRO A 61 13.24 3.41 -7.30
CA PRO A 61 14.16 4.29 -6.54
C PRO A 61 13.69 4.62 -5.13
N MET A 62 12.39 4.65 -4.89
CA MET A 62 11.81 4.91 -3.58
C MET A 62 12.18 3.86 -2.52
N TRP A 63 12.65 2.68 -2.91
CA TRP A 63 13.10 1.63 -1.99
C TRP A 63 14.59 1.66 -1.68
N GLU A 64 15.33 2.66 -2.19
CA GLU A 64 16.77 2.76 -1.94
C GLU A 64 17.10 2.74 -0.44
N GLY A 65 18.02 1.85 -0.03
CA GLY A 65 18.38 1.68 1.37
C GLY A 65 17.34 0.98 2.25
N ILE A 66 16.24 0.50 1.67
CA ILE A 66 15.18 -0.24 2.37
C ILE A 66 15.17 -1.68 1.83
N PRO A 67 15.61 -2.68 2.61
CA PRO A 67 15.63 -4.07 2.18
C PRO A 67 14.24 -4.58 1.78
N ASP A 68 14.20 -5.51 0.80
CA ASP A 68 12.96 -6.22 0.48
C ASP A 68 12.40 -6.93 1.72
N ARG A 69 11.09 -7.03 1.81
CA ARG A 69 10.35 -7.58 2.97
C ARG A 69 10.55 -6.81 4.27
N THR A 70 10.98 -5.57 4.20
CA THR A 70 10.96 -4.67 5.37
C THR A 70 9.52 -4.52 5.86
N ARG A 71 9.35 -4.53 7.18
CA ARG A 71 8.05 -4.36 7.82
C ARG A 71 7.70 -2.90 7.98
N PHE A 72 6.44 -2.58 7.64
CA PHE A 72 5.81 -1.29 7.83
C PHE A 72 4.53 -1.44 8.65
N TYR A 73 4.09 -0.35 9.26
CA TYR A 73 2.87 -0.34 10.06
C TYR A 73 1.63 -0.06 9.20
N PHE A 74 0.65 -0.94 9.30
CA PHE A 74 -0.63 -0.87 8.59
C PHE A 74 -1.79 -0.64 9.56
N VAL A 75 -2.80 0.12 9.16
CA VAL A 75 -4.11 0.18 9.79
C VAL A 75 -5.15 0.57 8.75
N HIS A 76 -5.84 -0.42 8.17
CA HIS A 76 -6.83 -0.18 7.11
C HIS A 76 -7.82 -1.35 7.00
N SER A 77 -9.04 -1.06 6.54
CA SER A 77 -10.11 -2.03 6.28
C SER A 77 -10.38 -2.23 4.79
N TYR A 78 -9.86 -1.34 3.96
CA TYR A 78 -10.01 -1.35 2.50
C TYR A 78 -8.63 -1.47 1.84
N ARG A 79 -8.59 -2.04 0.65
CA ARG A 79 -7.35 -2.37 -0.04
C ARG A 79 -7.47 -2.23 -1.55
N TYR A 80 -6.37 -1.97 -2.22
CA TYR A 80 -6.23 -2.10 -3.66
C TYR A 80 -5.87 -3.56 -3.98
N ALA A 81 -6.83 -4.31 -4.55
CA ALA A 81 -6.71 -5.76 -4.70
C ALA A 81 -5.97 -6.21 -5.98
N ASP A 82 -5.87 -5.38 -7.00
CA ASP A 82 -5.16 -5.71 -8.24
C ASP A 82 -3.64 -5.56 -8.07
N VAL A 83 -3.00 -6.64 -7.64
CA VAL A 83 -1.54 -6.67 -7.42
C VAL A 83 -0.71 -6.79 -8.69
N HIS A 84 -1.34 -6.99 -9.83
CA HIS A 84 -0.67 -7.13 -11.13
C HIS A 84 -0.74 -5.85 -11.99
N ALA A 85 -1.38 -4.80 -11.50
CA ALA A 85 -1.40 -3.52 -12.20
C ALA A 85 0.02 -2.94 -12.33
N ASP A 86 0.32 -2.35 -13.49
CA ASP A 86 1.66 -1.82 -13.81
C ASP A 86 2.17 -0.76 -12.82
N CYS A 87 1.25 -0.10 -12.12
CA CYS A 87 1.60 0.89 -11.12
C CYS A 87 1.98 0.30 -9.75
N VAL A 88 1.87 -1.01 -9.54
CA VAL A 88 2.16 -1.64 -8.24
C VAL A 88 3.66 -1.82 -8.08
N VAL A 89 4.23 -1.16 -7.08
CA VAL A 89 5.66 -1.23 -6.75
C VAL A 89 5.91 -1.85 -5.37
N GLY A 90 4.87 -2.29 -4.69
CA GLY A 90 4.98 -3.03 -3.43
C GLY A 90 3.68 -3.76 -3.11
N THR A 91 3.78 -5.00 -2.63
CA THR A 91 2.64 -5.83 -2.23
C THR A 91 2.79 -6.32 -0.80
N CYS A 92 1.67 -6.64 -0.18
CA CYS A 92 1.63 -7.22 1.17
C CYS A 92 0.62 -8.38 1.20
N ASP A 93 0.92 -9.41 1.98
CA ASP A 93 0.04 -10.56 2.18
C ASP A 93 -0.68 -10.44 3.54
N TYR A 94 -1.99 -10.38 3.49
CA TYR A 94 -2.86 -10.45 4.67
C TYR A 94 -4.07 -11.34 4.38
N GLY A 95 -3.84 -12.65 4.34
CA GLY A 95 -4.82 -13.65 3.91
C GLY A 95 -5.10 -13.66 2.41
N SER A 96 -4.71 -12.61 1.74
CA SER A 96 -4.60 -12.45 0.29
C SER A 96 -3.70 -11.26 0.00
N PHE A 97 -3.09 -11.24 -1.18
CA PHE A 97 -2.23 -10.12 -1.58
C PHE A 97 -3.03 -8.86 -1.88
N PHE A 98 -2.44 -7.73 -1.56
CA PHE A 98 -2.93 -6.41 -1.94
C PHE A 98 -1.76 -5.48 -2.24
N ALA A 99 -1.99 -4.40 -2.99
CA ALA A 99 -0.96 -3.42 -3.26
C ALA A 99 -0.71 -2.55 -2.02
N ALA A 100 0.51 -2.61 -1.52
CA ALA A 100 1.00 -1.80 -0.41
C ALA A 100 1.60 -0.47 -0.86
N ALA A 101 2.06 -0.40 -2.12
CA ALA A 101 2.60 0.82 -2.73
C ALA A 101 2.29 0.87 -4.23
N LEU A 102 1.94 2.07 -4.69
CA LEU A 102 1.70 2.41 -6.09
C LEU A 102 2.62 3.55 -6.51
N ALA A 103 3.09 3.51 -7.76
CA ALA A 103 3.87 4.58 -8.35
C ALA A 103 3.46 4.82 -9.80
N ARG A 104 3.41 6.09 -10.20
CA ARG A 104 3.22 6.55 -11.59
C ARG A 104 3.72 7.97 -11.70
N ASP A 105 4.53 8.25 -12.71
CA ASP A 105 5.13 9.56 -12.91
C ASP A 105 5.80 10.06 -11.62
N ARG A 106 5.41 11.23 -11.14
CA ARG A 106 5.92 11.83 -9.89
C ARG A 106 5.04 11.56 -8.67
N VAL A 107 4.17 10.57 -8.76
CA VAL A 107 3.27 10.18 -7.67
C VAL A 107 3.72 8.84 -7.08
N PHE A 108 3.99 8.84 -5.79
CA PHE A 108 4.25 7.64 -5.00
C PHE A 108 3.23 7.58 -3.86
N ALA A 109 2.55 6.45 -3.73
CA ALA A 109 1.47 6.28 -2.76
C ALA A 109 1.63 4.96 -2.00
N VAL A 110 1.38 4.98 -0.69
CA VAL A 110 1.51 3.80 0.18
C VAL A 110 0.27 3.59 1.04
N GLN A 111 -0.11 2.33 1.26
CA GLN A 111 -1.20 1.95 2.13
C GLN A 111 -0.79 2.00 3.61
N PHE A 112 0.45 1.68 3.91
CA PHE A 112 1.00 1.74 5.26
C PHE A 112 1.29 3.19 5.70
N HIS A 113 1.64 3.34 6.97
CA HIS A 113 1.99 4.63 7.60
C HIS A 113 3.51 4.73 7.80
N PRO A 114 4.26 5.41 6.91
CA PRO A 114 5.69 5.60 7.08
C PRO A 114 6.03 6.33 8.39
N GLU A 115 5.21 7.30 8.79
CA GLU A 115 5.36 8.08 10.03
C GLU A 115 5.27 7.23 11.30
N LYS A 116 4.70 6.01 11.19
CA LYS A 116 4.58 5.02 12.28
C LYS A 116 5.52 3.81 12.07
N SER A 117 6.41 3.87 11.10
CA SER A 117 7.21 2.72 10.64
C SER A 117 8.70 2.86 10.98
N HIS A 118 9.06 3.65 12.00
CA HIS A 118 10.44 3.84 12.48
C HIS A 118 11.44 4.19 11.37
N ASP A 119 12.67 3.67 11.43
CA ASP A 119 13.74 4.02 10.48
C ASP A 119 13.40 3.75 9.01
N PRO A 120 12.77 2.63 8.63
CA PRO A 120 12.34 2.43 7.23
C PRO A 120 11.37 3.49 6.73
N GLY A 121 10.47 3.96 7.59
CA GLY A 121 9.55 5.04 7.26
C GLY A 121 10.27 6.37 7.02
N ILE A 122 11.24 6.70 7.88
CA ILE A 122 12.09 7.89 7.72
C ILE A 122 12.91 7.79 6.44
N GLN A 123 13.48 6.61 6.14
CA GLN A 123 14.25 6.40 4.91
C GLN A 123 13.36 6.59 3.67
N LEU A 124 12.12 6.12 3.70
CA LEU A 124 11.18 6.31 2.59
C LEU A 124 10.90 7.81 2.34
N TYR A 125 10.74 8.61 3.40
CA TYR A 125 10.58 10.06 3.26
C TYR A 125 11.83 10.73 2.69
N ARG A 126 13.03 10.32 3.11
CA ARG A 126 14.29 10.82 2.53
C ARG A 126 14.39 10.50 1.05
N ASN A 127 14.04 9.27 0.67
CA ASN A 127 14.02 8.86 -0.73
C ASN A 127 13.04 9.71 -1.54
N PHE A 128 11.86 9.97 -1.00
CA PHE A 128 10.87 10.83 -1.66
C PHE A 128 11.36 12.26 -1.89
N LEU A 129 12.06 12.84 -0.92
CA LEU A 129 12.61 14.19 -1.05
C LEU A 129 13.76 14.28 -2.09
N ALA A 130 14.48 13.18 -2.29
CA ALA A 130 15.56 13.08 -3.27
C ALA A 130 15.12 12.60 -4.66
N TRP A 131 13.93 11.98 -4.76
CA TRP A 131 13.43 11.36 -5.97
C TRP A 131 13.03 12.42 -7.01
N ASP A 132 13.54 12.25 -8.23
CA ASP A 132 13.24 13.13 -9.37
C ASP A 132 11.91 12.80 -10.11
N GLY A 133 11.25 11.72 -9.71
CA GLY A 133 10.00 11.25 -10.31
C GLY A 133 10.19 10.24 -11.45
N THR A 134 11.40 9.69 -11.63
CA THR A 134 11.68 8.63 -12.59
C THR A 134 11.67 7.25 -11.95
N CYS A 135 11.45 6.22 -12.76
CA CYS A 135 11.50 4.82 -12.33
C CYS A 135 12.83 4.18 -12.69
#